data_3da1b2fa29cdde2e9497b361226b64db
#
_entry.id   3da1b2fa29cdde2e9497b361226b64db
#
_cell.length_a   1.000
_cell.length_b   1.000
_cell.length_c   1.000
_cell.angle_alpha   90.00
_cell.angle_beta   90.00
_cell.angle_gamma   90.00
#
_symmetry.space_group_name_H-M   'P 1'
#
loop_
_entity.id
_entity.type
_entity.pdbx_description
1 polymer ?
#
loop_
_entity_poly.entity_id
_entity_poly.type
_entity_poly.pdbx_seq_one_letter_code
_entity_poly.pdbx_strand_id
1 'polypeptide(L)'
;MRRSEARQGVRMLKFMDVFGRWEAASLTQLEAAELLGVGERSFRRWCRRYEEEGETGLLDRHLVRDHRFAWSYSWTKAFLQSRNLLPKAERRGAHRRKRPRRPLPGMMLHQDASRHAWLPHGPALDLVVTMDDATSEIYSAFLVDEEGTASTFRALLEVIGRHGLPLSLYTDRGSHYFHTPEAGGKVDRDQPTQVGRALAQLSIEHIAAYSPQARGRSERLFGTLQGRVPKELALAGITTVDAANAWLRDTYISEHNARFATKPEQEGSAFVVAAGLDLAETLCVQEERIVGNDNCVSFENRKLQIPESPLRPHFVKATVKVHQYPNGGLAIYHGRRCLGRYDNKGAQIDVPTTDGGENTRSVPSGGEDRAVLGTVKDASRRSAVASPKTRPSLTAPPRDARSRGRSAPGNGPDSPTRKSPPQTPLLRRTKQERAAI
;
A
#
# COMPACT_ATOMS: atom_id res chain seq x y z
N MET A 1 28.16 -36.10 -11.30
CA MET A 1 26.92 -35.47 -11.75
C MET A 1 25.79 -35.85 -10.80
N ARG A 2 25.19 -34.89 -10.12
CA ARG A 2 24.08 -35.16 -9.17
C ARG A 2 22.81 -35.48 -9.95
N ARG A 3 21.98 -36.43 -9.49
CA ARG A 3 20.71 -36.82 -10.17
C ARG A 3 19.81 -35.64 -10.54
N SER A 4 19.87 -34.54 -9.81
CA SER A 4 19.15 -33.29 -10.06
C SER A 4 19.70 -32.52 -11.28
N GLU A 5 21.01 -32.44 -11.45
CA GLU A 5 21.68 -31.80 -12.60
C GLU A 5 21.37 -32.56 -13.88
N ALA A 6 21.40 -33.89 -13.83
CA ALA A 6 21.04 -34.72 -14.97
C ALA A 6 19.55 -34.52 -15.35
N ARG A 7 18.62 -34.44 -14.39
CA ARG A 7 17.19 -34.17 -14.66
C ARG A 7 16.94 -32.76 -15.17
N GLN A 8 17.70 -31.78 -14.68
CA GLN A 8 17.61 -30.40 -15.18
C GLN A 8 18.17 -30.31 -16.61
N GLY A 9 19.29 -30.96 -16.88
CA GLY A 9 19.83 -31.08 -18.24
C GLY A 9 18.85 -31.74 -19.21
N VAL A 10 18.20 -32.85 -18.82
CA VAL A 10 17.17 -33.51 -19.64
C VAL A 10 15.97 -32.61 -19.88
N ARG A 11 15.53 -31.82 -18.89
CA ARG A 11 14.43 -30.87 -19.10
C ARG A 11 14.82 -29.72 -20.02
N MET A 12 16.05 -29.24 -19.89
CA MET A 12 16.59 -28.18 -20.74
C MET A 12 16.69 -28.65 -22.18
N LEU A 13 17.26 -29.84 -22.42
CA LEU A 13 17.34 -30.46 -23.74
C LEU A 13 15.95 -30.69 -24.35
N LYS A 14 14.99 -31.19 -23.54
CA LYS A 14 13.60 -31.35 -23.99
C LYS A 14 12.95 -30.00 -24.34
N PHE A 15 13.22 -28.95 -23.55
CA PHE A 15 12.72 -27.62 -23.86
C PHE A 15 13.33 -27.09 -25.17
N MET A 16 14.62 -27.23 -25.35
CA MET A 16 15.32 -26.76 -26.56
C MET A 16 14.82 -27.47 -27.82
N ASP A 17 14.61 -28.79 -27.76
CA ASP A 17 14.02 -29.56 -28.88
C ASP A 17 12.61 -29.05 -29.22
N VAL A 18 11.74 -28.92 -28.21
CA VAL A 18 10.37 -28.45 -28.41
C VAL A 18 10.34 -26.98 -28.86
N PHE A 19 11.22 -26.14 -28.34
CA PHE A 19 11.35 -24.75 -28.72
C PHE A 19 11.77 -24.59 -30.18
N GLY A 20 12.81 -25.31 -30.61
CA GLY A 20 13.25 -25.30 -32.00
C GLY A 20 12.18 -25.79 -32.98
N ARG A 21 11.40 -26.81 -32.62
CA ARG A 21 10.25 -27.28 -33.42
C ARG A 21 9.10 -26.29 -33.47
N TRP A 22 8.86 -25.57 -32.39
CA TRP A 22 7.87 -24.50 -32.34
C TRP A 22 8.34 -23.27 -33.14
N GLU A 23 9.59 -22.89 -33.05
CA GLU A 23 10.18 -21.80 -33.83
C GLU A 23 10.17 -22.11 -35.33
N ALA A 24 10.39 -23.37 -35.70
CA ALA A 24 10.29 -23.86 -37.07
C ALA A 24 8.82 -24.04 -37.53
N ALA A 25 7.84 -23.57 -36.77
CA ALA A 25 6.39 -23.69 -37.04
C ALA A 25 5.88 -25.14 -37.23
N SER A 26 6.64 -26.13 -36.77
CA SER A 26 6.24 -27.55 -36.82
C SER A 26 5.36 -27.98 -35.63
N LEU A 27 5.22 -27.13 -34.63
CA LEU A 27 4.33 -27.30 -33.48
C LEU A 27 3.57 -26.00 -33.21
N THR A 28 2.30 -26.13 -32.84
CA THR A 28 1.56 -25.01 -32.24
C THR A 28 2.02 -24.75 -30.82
N GLN A 29 1.72 -23.57 -30.30
CA GLN A 29 2.07 -23.22 -28.91
C GLN A 29 1.39 -24.16 -27.89
N LEU A 30 0.17 -24.62 -28.18
CA LEU A 30 -0.58 -25.56 -27.35
C LEU A 30 0.12 -26.92 -27.30
N GLU A 31 0.46 -27.48 -28.44
CA GLU A 31 1.16 -28.76 -28.55
C GLU A 31 2.55 -28.73 -27.91
N ALA A 32 3.29 -27.62 -28.09
CA ALA A 32 4.59 -27.43 -27.44
C ALA A 32 4.45 -27.41 -25.91
N ALA A 33 3.42 -26.73 -25.38
CA ALA A 33 3.14 -26.69 -23.96
C ALA A 33 2.75 -28.08 -23.40
N GLU A 34 1.93 -28.83 -24.12
CA GLU A 34 1.53 -30.20 -23.76
C GLU A 34 2.71 -31.15 -23.75
N LEU A 35 3.56 -31.14 -24.79
CA LEU A 35 4.79 -31.94 -24.85
C LEU A 35 5.72 -31.71 -23.67
N LEU A 36 5.78 -30.48 -23.16
CA LEU A 36 6.56 -30.11 -21.98
C LEU A 36 5.83 -30.36 -20.65
N GLY A 37 4.53 -30.70 -20.70
CA GLY A 37 3.71 -30.91 -19.52
C GLY A 37 3.46 -29.61 -18.72
N VAL A 38 3.38 -28.46 -19.41
CA VAL A 38 3.15 -27.14 -18.82
C VAL A 38 1.96 -26.46 -19.48
N GLY A 39 1.42 -25.40 -18.86
CA GLY A 39 0.39 -24.59 -19.52
C GLY A 39 1.02 -23.61 -20.52
N GLU A 40 0.28 -23.20 -21.55
CA GLU A 40 0.71 -22.28 -22.61
C GLU A 40 1.36 -20.98 -22.07
N ARG A 41 0.80 -20.41 -20.99
CA ARG A 41 1.37 -19.23 -20.35
C ARG A 41 2.76 -19.47 -19.78
N SER A 42 3.01 -20.68 -19.27
CA SER A 42 4.33 -21.07 -18.75
C SER A 42 5.30 -21.29 -19.87
N PHE A 43 4.84 -21.91 -20.98
CA PHE A 43 5.66 -22.09 -22.18
C PHE A 43 6.10 -20.73 -22.75
N ARG A 44 5.18 -19.78 -23.00
CA ARG A 44 5.51 -18.42 -23.47
C ARG A 44 6.51 -17.71 -22.59
N ARG A 45 6.36 -17.85 -21.26
CA ARG A 45 7.30 -17.24 -20.31
C ARG A 45 8.68 -17.89 -20.38
N TRP A 46 8.76 -19.20 -20.64
CA TRP A 46 10.02 -19.90 -20.80
C TRP A 46 10.72 -19.51 -22.11
N CYS A 47 9.96 -19.41 -23.21
CA CYS A 47 10.49 -18.96 -24.49
C CYS A 47 11.11 -17.57 -24.36
N ARG A 48 10.37 -16.58 -23.84
CA ARG A 48 10.89 -15.23 -23.66
C ARG A 48 12.15 -15.21 -22.78
N ARG A 49 12.19 -15.97 -21.68
CA ARG A 49 13.35 -16.04 -20.81
C ARG A 49 14.56 -16.70 -21.48
N TYR A 50 14.31 -17.66 -22.34
CA TYR A 50 15.35 -18.31 -23.14
C TYR A 50 15.88 -17.36 -24.21
N GLU A 51 15.01 -16.63 -24.88
CA GLU A 51 15.38 -15.59 -25.86
C GLU A 51 16.21 -14.46 -25.24
N GLU A 52 15.83 -14.02 -24.01
CA GLU A 52 16.51 -12.92 -23.30
C GLU A 52 17.85 -13.35 -22.66
N GLU A 53 17.98 -14.56 -22.13
CA GLU A 53 19.08 -14.97 -21.24
C GLU A 53 19.67 -16.34 -21.60
N GLY A 54 19.24 -16.97 -22.69
CA GLY A 54 19.67 -18.30 -23.06
C GLY A 54 19.29 -19.35 -22.00
N GLU A 55 20.13 -20.38 -21.85
CA GLU A 55 19.91 -21.48 -20.91
C GLU A 55 19.78 -21.00 -19.44
N THR A 56 20.48 -19.94 -19.07
CA THR A 56 20.41 -19.38 -17.70
C THR A 56 19.05 -18.82 -17.38
N GLY A 57 18.28 -18.37 -18.37
CA GLY A 57 16.90 -17.91 -18.24
C GLY A 57 15.93 -19.01 -17.80
N LEU A 58 16.25 -20.28 -18.02
CA LEU A 58 15.43 -21.43 -17.65
C LEU A 58 15.67 -21.91 -16.21
N LEU A 59 16.74 -21.42 -15.54
CA LEU A 59 17.03 -21.72 -14.14
C LEU A 59 16.06 -21.00 -13.20
N ASP A 60 15.85 -21.57 -12.00
CA ASP A 60 15.08 -20.90 -10.95
C ASP A 60 15.88 -19.75 -10.37
N ARG A 61 15.42 -18.51 -10.65
CA ARG A 61 16.17 -17.31 -10.35
C ARG A 61 16.36 -17.04 -8.87
N HIS A 62 15.38 -17.39 -8.02
CA HIS A 62 15.44 -17.01 -6.61
C HIS A 62 16.41 -17.91 -5.83
N LEU A 63 16.20 -19.21 -5.89
CA LEU A 63 17.03 -20.14 -5.10
C LEU A 63 18.42 -20.37 -5.70
N VAL A 64 18.52 -20.45 -7.04
CA VAL A 64 19.78 -20.75 -7.73
C VAL A 64 20.65 -19.51 -7.85
N ARG A 65 20.09 -18.38 -8.28
CA ARG A 65 20.82 -17.14 -8.53
C ARG A 65 21.13 -16.39 -7.24
N ASP A 66 20.13 -16.23 -6.37
CA ASP A 66 20.27 -15.40 -5.18
C ASP A 66 20.94 -16.17 -4.03
N HIS A 67 20.68 -17.48 -3.90
CA HIS A 67 21.17 -18.30 -2.80
C HIS A 67 22.08 -19.46 -3.23
N ARG A 68 22.49 -19.51 -4.50
CA ARG A 68 23.33 -20.58 -5.08
C ARG A 68 22.82 -22.00 -4.78
N PHE A 69 21.50 -22.15 -4.67
CA PHE A 69 20.86 -23.40 -4.30
C PHE A 69 20.81 -24.37 -5.49
N ALA A 70 21.33 -25.59 -5.32
CA ALA A 70 21.53 -26.56 -6.39
C ALA A 70 20.26 -27.28 -6.90
N TRP A 71 19.10 -27.02 -6.32
CA TRP A 71 17.85 -27.72 -6.63
C TRP A 71 16.87 -26.81 -7.35
N SER A 72 16.12 -27.37 -8.33
CA SER A 72 15.08 -26.58 -9.02
C SER A 72 13.93 -26.23 -8.08
N TYR A 73 13.29 -25.08 -8.30
CA TYR A 73 12.07 -24.68 -7.59
C TYR A 73 11.01 -25.79 -7.57
N SER A 74 10.76 -26.42 -8.73
CA SER A 74 9.77 -27.49 -8.84
C SER A 74 10.10 -28.69 -7.95
N TRP A 75 11.37 -29.08 -7.90
CA TRP A 75 11.81 -30.16 -7.02
C TRP A 75 11.69 -29.76 -5.55
N THR A 76 12.19 -28.58 -5.18
CA THR A 76 12.12 -28.07 -3.81
C THR A 76 10.68 -27.98 -3.34
N LYS A 77 9.79 -27.42 -4.18
CA LYS A 77 8.36 -27.35 -3.88
C LYS A 77 7.75 -28.73 -3.68
N ALA A 78 8.01 -29.67 -4.61
CA ALA A 78 7.49 -31.04 -4.50
C ALA A 78 8.03 -31.76 -3.25
N PHE A 79 9.29 -31.58 -2.91
CA PHE A 79 9.90 -32.13 -1.71
C PHE A 79 9.25 -31.57 -0.45
N LEU A 80 9.10 -30.24 -0.34
CA LEU A 80 8.45 -29.60 0.81
C LEU A 80 6.98 -30.02 0.94
N GLN A 81 6.26 -30.16 -0.19
CA GLN A 81 4.89 -30.66 -0.19
C GLN A 81 4.80 -32.14 0.23
N SER A 82 5.77 -32.99 -0.13
CA SER A 82 5.82 -34.40 0.27
C SER A 82 6.08 -34.56 1.77
N ARG A 83 6.72 -33.56 2.38
CA ARG A 83 7.00 -33.52 3.82
C ARG A 83 5.97 -32.73 4.63
N ASN A 84 4.84 -32.34 4.02
CA ASN A 84 3.80 -31.49 4.61
C ASN A 84 4.30 -30.13 5.17
N LEU A 85 5.50 -29.70 4.75
CA LEU A 85 6.06 -28.41 5.13
C LEU A 85 5.51 -27.25 4.28
N LEU A 86 4.87 -27.56 3.15
CA LEU A 86 4.23 -26.61 2.26
C LEU A 86 2.86 -27.15 1.84
N PRO A 87 1.76 -26.43 2.11
CA PRO A 87 0.44 -26.86 1.66
C PRO A 87 0.35 -26.85 0.13
N LYS A 88 -0.42 -27.80 -0.43
CA LYS A 88 -0.78 -27.75 -1.85
C LYS A 88 -1.76 -26.59 -2.04
N ALA A 89 -1.48 -25.73 -3.01
CA ALA A 89 -2.41 -24.67 -3.35
C ALA A 89 -3.75 -25.26 -3.81
N GLU A 90 -4.84 -24.77 -3.23
CA GLU A 90 -6.19 -25.12 -3.69
C GLU A 90 -6.40 -24.69 -5.15
N ARG A 91 -7.19 -25.47 -5.89
CA ARG A 91 -7.57 -25.10 -7.25
C ARG A 91 -8.38 -23.83 -7.21
N ARG A 92 -7.88 -22.78 -7.85
CA ARG A 92 -8.58 -21.51 -7.95
C ARG A 92 -9.87 -21.70 -8.77
N GLY A 93 -10.97 -21.10 -8.28
CA GLY A 93 -12.25 -21.06 -8.98
C GLY A 93 -12.21 -20.30 -10.32
N ALA A 94 -13.38 -20.09 -10.94
CA ALA A 94 -13.54 -19.51 -12.26
C ALA A 94 -12.80 -18.18 -12.48
N HIS A 95 -12.51 -17.88 -13.75
CA HIS A 95 -11.84 -16.65 -14.19
C HIS A 95 -12.54 -15.41 -13.64
N ARG A 96 -11.79 -14.52 -13.00
CA ARG A 96 -12.29 -13.24 -12.50
C ARG A 96 -11.78 -12.10 -13.39
N ARG A 97 -12.66 -11.13 -13.71
CA ARG A 97 -12.29 -9.96 -14.50
C ARG A 97 -11.24 -9.12 -13.76
N LYS A 98 -10.13 -8.82 -14.41
CA LYS A 98 -9.07 -7.98 -13.86
C LYS A 98 -9.46 -6.51 -14.00
N ARG A 99 -9.39 -5.73 -12.92
CA ARG A 99 -9.53 -4.27 -12.98
C ARG A 99 -8.33 -3.66 -13.72
N PRO A 100 -8.53 -2.72 -14.66
CA PRO A 100 -7.44 -1.97 -15.29
C PRO A 100 -6.58 -1.27 -14.24
N ARG A 101 -5.31 -1.03 -14.55
CA ARG A 101 -4.43 -0.19 -13.75
C ARG A 101 -4.73 1.28 -14.00
N ARG A 102 -4.35 2.15 -13.08
CA ARG A 102 -4.27 3.57 -13.38
C ARG A 102 -3.12 3.81 -14.37
N PRO A 103 -3.25 4.76 -15.31
CA PRO A 103 -2.23 4.97 -16.35
C PRO A 103 -0.93 5.57 -15.83
N LEU A 104 -0.97 6.41 -14.78
CA LEU A 104 0.19 7.13 -14.25
C LEU A 104 0.46 6.77 -12.79
N PRO A 105 1.75 6.72 -12.37
CA PRO A 105 2.14 6.67 -10.98
C PRO A 105 1.57 7.84 -10.19
N GLY A 106 1.18 7.60 -8.93
CA GLY A 106 0.59 8.63 -8.06
C GLY A 106 -0.89 8.91 -8.28
N MET A 107 -1.52 8.38 -9.33
CA MET A 107 -2.97 8.52 -9.49
C MET A 107 -3.77 7.78 -8.42
N MET A 108 -3.27 6.64 -7.96
CA MET A 108 -3.89 5.89 -6.89
C MET A 108 -2.85 5.04 -6.17
N LEU A 109 -2.75 5.23 -4.87
CA LEU A 109 -1.97 4.35 -4.01
C LEU A 109 -2.90 3.36 -3.30
N HIS A 110 -2.41 2.15 -3.09
CA HIS A 110 -3.01 1.16 -2.21
C HIS A 110 -2.25 1.15 -0.90
N GLN A 111 -2.95 1.33 0.21
CA GLN A 111 -2.39 1.10 1.53
C GLN A 111 -3.16 -0.02 2.21
N ASP A 112 -2.43 -0.95 2.79
CA ASP A 112 -2.97 -2.15 3.40
C ASP A 112 -1.94 -2.75 4.35
N ALA A 113 -2.38 -3.53 5.32
CA ALA A 113 -1.51 -4.26 6.22
C ALA A 113 -1.78 -5.77 6.18
N SER A 114 -0.80 -6.53 6.61
CA SER A 114 -0.91 -7.97 6.71
C SER A 114 -0.27 -8.49 7.98
N ARG A 115 -1.10 -9.12 8.83
CA ARG A 115 -0.64 -9.77 10.03
C ARG A 115 -0.01 -11.13 9.73
N HIS A 116 1.24 -11.30 10.14
CA HIS A 116 1.98 -12.55 9.91
C HIS A 116 3.16 -12.67 10.87
N ALA A 117 3.70 -13.89 11.02
CA ALA A 117 4.98 -14.11 11.69
C ALA A 117 6.13 -13.70 10.77
N TRP A 118 6.45 -12.41 10.76
CA TRP A 118 7.46 -11.83 9.85
C TRP A 118 8.88 -12.10 10.33
N LEU A 119 9.11 -12.10 11.64
CA LEU A 119 10.42 -12.33 12.25
C LEU A 119 10.57 -13.77 12.72
N PRO A 120 11.78 -14.34 12.67
CA PRO A 120 12.06 -15.64 13.27
C PRO A 120 11.76 -15.61 14.77
N HIS A 121 10.94 -16.56 15.24
CA HIS A 121 10.60 -16.72 16.65
C HIS A 121 9.93 -15.49 17.32
N GLY A 122 9.51 -14.49 16.54
CA GLY A 122 8.82 -13.29 17.03
C GLY A 122 7.29 -13.45 17.08
N PRO A 123 6.59 -12.49 17.70
CA PRO A 123 5.14 -12.42 17.64
C PRO A 123 4.67 -12.12 16.21
N ALA A 124 3.38 -12.33 15.95
CA ALA A 124 2.77 -11.85 14.72
C ALA A 124 2.70 -10.32 14.74
N LEU A 125 3.20 -9.69 13.69
CA LEU A 125 3.25 -8.25 13.48
C LEU A 125 2.46 -7.89 12.22
N ASP A 126 2.07 -6.62 12.11
CA ASP A 126 1.47 -6.09 10.91
C ASP A 126 2.55 -5.47 10.01
N LEU A 127 2.67 -5.94 8.78
CA LEU A 127 3.46 -5.29 7.74
C LEU A 127 2.57 -4.30 7.00
N VAL A 128 2.74 -3.03 7.27
CA VAL A 128 2.05 -1.94 6.56
C VAL A 128 2.76 -1.66 5.25
N VAL A 129 2.03 -1.66 4.15
CA VAL A 129 2.60 -1.44 2.81
C VAL A 129 1.78 -0.41 2.05
N THR A 130 2.47 0.55 1.44
CA THR A 130 1.90 1.49 0.48
C THR A 130 2.51 1.25 -0.89
N MET A 131 1.67 0.90 -1.87
CA MET A 131 2.10 0.61 -3.24
C MET A 131 1.31 1.40 -4.28
N ASP A 132 1.93 1.67 -5.41
CA ASP A 132 1.30 2.32 -6.56
C ASP A 132 0.44 1.35 -7.39
N ASP A 133 -0.73 1.82 -7.84
CA ASP A 133 -1.65 1.04 -8.68
C ASP A 133 -1.14 0.84 -10.09
N ALA A 134 -0.49 1.85 -10.67
CA ALA A 134 0.00 1.82 -12.04
C ALA A 134 1.19 0.86 -12.19
N THR A 135 2.18 0.99 -11.31
CA THR A 135 3.47 0.29 -11.43
C THR A 135 3.58 -0.94 -10.53
N SER A 136 2.79 -1.04 -9.46
CA SER A 136 2.98 -1.99 -8.35
C SER A 136 4.30 -1.80 -7.58
N GLU A 137 4.97 -0.66 -7.71
CA GLU A 137 6.09 -0.29 -6.86
C GLU A 137 5.62 -0.11 -5.42
N ILE A 138 6.42 -0.59 -4.50
CA ILE A 138 6.27 -0.32 -3.07
C ILE A 138 7.00 0.99 -2.78
N TYR A 139 6.29 1.96 -2.21
CA TYR A 139 6.88 3.24 -1.80
C TYR A 139 7.20 3.30 -0.31
N SER A 140 6.45 2.56 0.51
CA SER A 140 6.70 2.41 1.95
C SER A 140 6.32 1.02 2.40
N ALA A 141 7.16 0.39 3.24
CA ALA A 141 6.86 -0.88 3.90
C ALA A 141 7.61 -0.96 5.23
N PHE A 142 6.90 -1.24 6.32
CA PHE A 142 7.48 -1.42 7.65
C PHE A 142 6.59 -2.26 8.56
N LEU A 143 7.21 -2.88 9.56
CA LEU A 143 6.57 -3.69 10.59
C LEU A 143 6.14 -2.81 11.77
N VAL A 144 4.96 -3.09 12.29
CA VAL A 144 4.40 -2.52 13.53
C VAL A 144 3.70 -3.62 14.34
N ASP A 145 3.44 -3.35 15.61
CA ASP A 145 2.68 -4.29 16.45
C ASP A 145 1.24 -4.43 15.95
N GLU A 146 0.62 -3.31 15.57
CA GLU A 146 -0.74 -3.25 15.06
C GLU A 146 -0.91 -2.08 14.08
N GLU A 147 -1.64 -2.33 12.97
CA GLU A 147 -2.03 -1.29 12.02
C GLU A 147 -3.01 -0.31 12.66
N GLY A 148 -2.87 0.99 12.35
CA GLY A 148 -3.76 2.02 12.85
C GLY A 148 -3.46 3.40 12.27
N THR A 149 -4.03 4.43 12.89
CA THR A 149 -3.88 5.83 12.45
C THR A 149 -2.41 6.28 12.41
N ALA A 150 -1.63 5.94 13.43
CA ALA A 150 -0.24 6.38 13.51
C ALA A 150 0.64 5.73 12.41
N SER A 151 0.48 4.44 12.17
CA SER A 151 1.19 3.73 11.10
C SER A 151 0.76 4.23 9.71
N THR A 152 -0.53 4.55 9.52
CA THR A 152 -1.03 5.17 8.28
C THR A 152 -0.38 6.54 8.04
N PHE A 153 -0.32 7.39 9.05
CA PHE A 153 0.32 8.70 8.94
C PHE A 153 1.82 8.60 8.67
N ARG A 154 2.51 7.65 9.33
CA ARG A 154 3.91 7.38 9.06
C ARG A 154 4.13 6.98 7.59
N ALA A 155 3.33 6.05 7.07
CA ALA A 155 3.43 5.63 5.68
C ALA A 155 3.20 6.80 4.70
N LEU A 156 2.19 7.63 4.95
CA LEU A 156 1.91 8.82 4.14
C LEU A 156 3.04 9.86 4.21
N LEU A 157 3.63 10.09 5.39
CA LEU A 157 4.78 10.98 5.54
C LEU A 157 5.98 10.49 4.71
N GLU A 158 6.28 9.18 4.77
CA GLU A 158 7.37 8.57 3.99
C GLU A 158 7.15 8.72 2.47
N VAL A 159 5.91 8.49 2.01
CA VAL A 159 5.56 8.56 0.58
C VAL A 159 5.52 10.01 0.10
N ILE A 160 4.80 10.89 0.80
CA ILE A 160 4.62 12.29 0.38
C ILE A 160 5.94 13.05 0.44
N GLY A 161 6.78 12.77 1.44
CA GLY A 161 8.10 13.38 1.57
C GLY A 161 9.05 13.04 0.41
N ARG A 162 8.88 11.88 -0.25
CA ARG A 162 9.75 11.43 -1.35
C ARG A 162 9.16 11.70 -2.72
N HIS A 163 7.86 11.52 -2.88
CA HIS A 163 7.19 11.51 -4.20
C HIS A 163 6.24 12.68 -4.39
N GLY A 164 5.73 13.29 -3.31
CA GLY A 164 4.67 14.28 -3.34
C GLY A 164 3.29 13.70 -3.02
N LEU A 165 2.26 14.54 -3.14
CA LEU A 165 0.87 14.19 -2.87
C LEU A 165 0.29 13.31 -3.99
N PRO A 166 -0.24 12.11 -3.70
CA PRO A 166 -0.98 11.31 -4.67
C PRO A 166 -2.38 11.89 -4.88
N LEU A 167 -3.05 11.54 -5.98
CA LEU A 167 -4.42 11.97 -6.21
C LEU A 167 -5.42 11.20 -5.35
N SER A 168 -5.20 9.92 -5.10
CA SER A 168 -6.10 9.11 -4.28
C SER A 168 -5.39 8.02 -3.48
N LEU A 169 -5.97 7.67 -2.33
CA LEU A 169 -5.58 6.56 -1.48
C LEU A 169 -6.71 5.53 -1.43
N TYR A 170 -6.40 4.29 -1.76
CA TYR A 170 -7.31 3.16 -1.75
C TYR A 170 -6.99 2.24 -0.58
N THR A 171 -7.92 2.09 0.37
CA THR A 171 -7.76 1.29 1.57
C THR A 171 -8.94 0.33 1.76
N ASP A 172 -8.82 -0.56 2.73
CA ASP A 172 -9.99 -1.28 3.22
C ASP A 172 -10.89 -0.35 4.05
N ARG A 173 -11.88 -0.94 4.73
CA ARG A 173 -12.84 -0.21 5.58
C ARG A 173 -12.53 -0.40 7.07
N GLY A 174 -11.26 -0.52 7.44
CA GLY A 174 -10.83 -0.54 8.82
C GLY A 174 -11.34 0.69 9.58
N SER A 175 -11.59 0.56 10.88
CA SER A 175 -12.17 1.62 11.71
C SER A 175 -11.31 2.89 11.78
N HIS A 176 -10.01 2.77 11.61
CA HIS A 176 -9.10 3.92 11.54
C HIS A 176 -9.15 4.65 10.19
N TYR A 177 -9.58 3.95 9.11
CA TYR A 177 -9.77 4.54 7.79
C TYR A 177 -11.17 5.16 7.64
N PHE A 178 -12.22 4.45 8.03
CA PHE A 178 -13.59 4.89 7.83
C PHE A 178 -14.47 4.61 9.03
N HIS A 179 -15.36 5.55 9.33
CA HIS A 179 -16.49 5.30 10.21
C HIS A 179 -17.56 4.50 9.44
N THR A 180 -17.94 3.33 9.96
CA THR A 180 -18.97 2.47 9.38
C THR A 180 -19.98 2.17 10.46
N PRO A 181 -21.16 2.85 10.47
CA PRO A 181 -22.16 2.71 11.53
C PRO A 181 -22.68 1.29 11.71
N GLU A 182 -22.82 0.56 10.61
CA GLU A 182 -23.30 -0.82 10.60
C GLU A 182 -22.22 -1.76 10.03
N ALA A 183 -22.01 -2.90 10.68
CA ALA A 183 -21.06 -3.90 10.22
C ALA A 183 -21.39 -4.36 8.78
N GLY A 184 -20.45 -4.18 7.86
CA GLY A 184 -20.63 -4.47 6.43
C GLY A 184 -21.38 -3.40 5.63
N GLY A 185 -21.87 -2.34 6.28
CA GLY A 185 -22.62 -1.23 5.68
C GLY A 185 -21.77 -0.30 4.81
N LYS A 186 -22.35 0.81 4.39
CA LYS A 186 -21.65 1.89 3.69
C LYS A 186 -20.84 2.72 4.69
N VAL A 187 -19.70 3.26 4.23
CA VAL A 187 -18.90 4.20 5.01
C VAL A 187 -19.67 5.52 5.17
N ASP A 188 -19.62 6.07 6.38
CA ASP A 188 -20.13 7.40 6.69
C ASP A 188 -19.02 8.43 6.33
N ARG A 189 -19.37 9.35 5.43
CA ARG A 189 -18.43 10.41 4.99
C ARG A 189 -18.63 11.71 5.79
N ASP A 190 -19.73 11.83 6.50
CA ASP A 190 -20.05 13.02 7.30
C ASP A 190 -19.31 13.00 8.65
N GLN A 191 -18.87 11.80 9.09
CA GLN A 191 -18.04 11.61 10.27
C GLN A 191 -16.66 11.07 9.90
N PRO A 192 -15.76 11.92 9.42
CA PRO A 192 -14.42 11.48 9.01
C PRO A 192 -13.60 11.03 10.21
N THR A 193 -12.87 9.92 10.04
CA THR A 193 -11.81 9.52 10.97
C THR A 193 -10.64 10.51 10.93
N GLN A 194 -9.64 10.35 11.79
CA GLN A 194 -8.42 11.16 11.75
C GLN A 194 -7.69 11.02 10.40
N VAL A 195 -7.66 9.82 9.83
CA VAL A 195 -7.11 9.59 8.48
C VAL A 195 -7.95 10.30 7.43
N GLY A 196 -9.28 10.14 7.47
CA GLY A 196 -10.18 10.81 6.53
C GLY A 196 -10.05 12.35 6.58
N ARG A 197 -9.95 12.93 7.81
CA ARG A 197 -9.69 14.36 8.02
C ARG A 197 -8.38 14.80 7.35
N ALA A 198 -7.29 14.08 7.61
CA ALA A 198 -5.97 14.44 7.09
C ALA A 198 -5.92 14.36 5.55
N LEU A 199 -6.48 13.30 4.96
CA LEU A 199 -6.56 13.14 3.50
C LEU A 199 -7.40 14.26 2.86
N ALA A 200 -8.53 14.64 3.47
CA ALA A 200 -9.36 15.75 3.01
C ALA A 200 -8.60 17.09 3.04
N GLN A 201 -7.83 17.35 4.10
CA GLN A 201 -6.99 18.56 4.20
C GLN A 201 -5.88 18.60 3.14
N LEU A 202 -5.35 17.44 2.74
CA LEU A 202 -4.36 17.31 1.68
C LEU A 202 -4.96 17.20 0.27
N SER A 203 -6.31 17.27 0.15
CA SER A 203 -7.04 17.08 -1.12
C SER A 203 -6.76 15.73 -1.78
N ILE A 204 -6.48 14.68 -0.99
CA ILE A 204 -6.30 13.31 -1.46
C ILE A 204 -7.64 12.59 -1.37
N GLU A 205 -8.13 12.06 -2.49
CA GLU A 205 -9.38 11.29 -2.52
C GLU A 205 -9.21 9.98 -1.72
N HIS A 206 -10.06 9.75 -0.70
CA HIS A 206 -10.06 8.49 0.06
C HIS A 206 -11.09 7.51 -0.49
N ILE A 207 -10.63 6.38 -1.03
CA ILE A 207 -11.46 5.39 -1.71
C ILE A 207 -11.54 4.11 -0.88
N ALA A 208 -12.77 3.74 -0.46
CA ALA A 208 -13.04 2.53 0.31
C ALA A 208 -13.18 1.29 -0.59
N ALA A 209 -12.56 0.19 -0.23
CA ALA A 209 -12.73 -1.11 -0.88
C ALA A 209 -13.98 -1.83 -0.36
N TYR A 210 -14.97 -2.05 -1.22
CA TYR A 210 -16.23 -2.73 -0.86
C TYR A 210 -16.25 -4.23 -1.17
N SER A 211 -15.20 -4.77 -1.78
CA SER A 211 -15.16 -6.20 -2.09
C SER A 211 -13.74 -6.77 -2.02
N PRO A 212 -13.56 -8.06 -1.67
CA PRO A 212 -12.27 -8.71 -1.70
C PRO A 212 -11.61 -8.65 -3.10
N GLN A 213 -12.43 -8.73 -4.17
CA GLN A 213 -11.92 -8.65 -5.55
C GLN A 213 -11.27 -7.30 -5.86
N ALA A 214 -11.74 -6.24 -5.20
CA ALA A 214 -11.17 -4.91 -5.33
C ALA A 214 -9.74 -4.83 -4.76
N ARG A 215 -9.40 -5.69 -3.78
CA ARG A 215 -8.07 -5.77 -3.13
C ARG A 215 -7.11 -6.79 -3.76
N GLY A 216 -7.48 -7.43 -4.86
CA GLY A 216 -6.69 -8.53 -5.47
C GLY A 216 -5.25 -8.17 -5.88
N ARG A 217 -4.84 -6.90 -5.86
CA ARG A 217 -3.44 -6.47 -6.02
C ARG A 217 -2.68 -6.54 -4.71
N SER A 218 -3.23 -5.97 -3.64
CA SER A 218 -2.66 -6.07 -2.29
C SER A 218 -2.54 -7.53 -1.85
N GLU A 219 -3.59 -8.34 -2.05
CA GLU A 219 -3.56 -9.78 -1.73
C GLU A 219 -2.42 -10.52 -2.43
N ARG A 220 -2.17 -10.23 -3.72
CA ARG A 220 -1.06 -10.84 -4.46
C ARG A 220 0.30 -10.34 -4.00
N LEU A 221 0.40 -9.06 -3.67
CA LEU A 221 1.60 -8.49 -3.10
C LEU A 221 1.91 -9.16 -1.77
N PHE A 222 0.95 -9.20 -0.84
CA PHE A 222 1.15 -9.87 0.45
C PHE A 222 1.45 -11.36 0.33
N GLY A 223 0.82 -12.07 -0.60
CA GLY A 223 1.20 -13.46 -0.90
C GLY A 223 2.66 -13.61 -1.33
N THR A 224 3.21 -12.62 -2.04
CA THR A 224 4.63 -12.58 -2.40
C THR A 224 5.50 -12.23 -1.20
N LEU A 225 5.13 -11.20 -0.43
CA LEU A 225 5.89 -10.74 0.74
C LEU A 225 5.94 -11.82 1.83
N GLN A 226 4.81 -12.43 2.19
CA GLN A 226 4.74 -13.53 3.17
C GLN A 226 5.58 -14.74 2.75
N GLY A 227 5.67 -15.00 1.43
CA GLY A 227 6.50 -16.08 0.91
C GLY A 227 8.00 -15.80 0.95
N ARG A 228 8.43 -14.54 1.02
CA ARG A 228 9.83 -14.10 0.85
C ARG A 228 10.41 -13.42 2.08
N VAL A 229 9.79 -12.34 2.58
CA VAL A 229 10.34 -11.47 3.63
C VAL A 229 10.79 -12.25 4.87
N PRO A 230 9.98 -13.19 5.45
CA PRO A 230 10.43 -13.94 6.61
C PRO A 230 11.69 -14.75 6.37
N LYS A 231 11.85 -15.29 5.16
CA LYS A 231 13.01 -16.11 4.79
C LYS A 231 14.25 -15.27 4.57
N GLU A 232 14.10 -14.13 3.91
CA GLU A 232 15.20 -13.19 3.67
C GLU A 232 15.69 -12.58 4.99
N LEU A 233 14.78 -12.19 5.90
CA LEU A 233 15.13 -11.72 7.24
C LEU A 233 15.88 -12.80 8.05
N ALA A 234 15.40 -14.05 7.99
CA ALA A 234 16.08 -15.17 8.65
C ALA A 234 17.47 -15.44 8.08
N LEU A 235 17.64 -15.36 6.76
CA LEU A 235 18.94 -15.52 6.10
C LEU A 235 19.91 -14.38 6.42
N ALA A 236 19.40 -13.16 6.58
CA ALA A 236 20.17 -11.99 7.00
C ALA A 236 20.44 -11.97 8.53
N GLY A 237 19.92 -12.92 9.30
CA GLY A 237 20.06 -12.96 10.77
C GLY A 237 19.32 -11.83 11.48
N ILE A 238 18.31 -11.22 10.87
CA ILE A 238 17.56 -10.09 11.41
C ILE A 238 16.43 -10.62 12.29
N THR A 239 16.43 -10.20 13.57
CA THR A 239 15.48 -10.69 14.59
C THR A 239 14.69 -9.59 15.30
N THR A 240 15.06 -8.31 15.10
CA THR A 240 14.38 -7.16 15.74
C THR A 240 13.57 -6.37 14.74
N VAL A 241 12.50 -5.72 15.21
CA VAL A 241 11.61 -4.89 14.37
C VAL A 241 12.37 -3.72 13.76
N ASP A 242 13.22 -3.04 14.54
CA ASP A 242 13.97 -1.88 14.04
C ASP A 242 14.95 -2.25 12.93
N ALA A 243 15.71 -3.34 13.12
CA ALA A 243 16.63 -3.84 12.10
C ALA A 243 15.87 -4.31 10.84
N ALA A 244 14.71 -4.95 11.00
CA ALA A 244 13.87 -5.36 9.88
C ALA A 244 13.31 -4.15 9.12
N ASN A 245 12.87 -3.10 9.82
CA ASN A 245 12.37 -1.87 9.21
C ASN A 245 13.48 -1.11 8.48
N ALA A 246 14.69 -1.07 9.01
CA ALA A 246 15.85 -0.50 8.33
C ALA A 246 16.16 -1.31 7.06
N TRP A 247 16.24 -2.64 7.15
CA TRP A 247 16.50 -3.50 6.00
C TRP A 247 15.40 -3.43 4.93
N LEU A 248 14.11 -3.39 5.32
CA LEU A 248 13.00 -3.21 4.37
C LEU A 248 13.18 -1.92 3.58
N ARG A 249 13.46 -0.80 4.27
CA ARG A 249 13.61 0.53 3.66
C ARG A 249 14.86 0.64 2.77
N ASP A 250 15.99 0.14 3.25
CA ASP A 250 17.30 0.43 2.65
C ASP A 250 17.70 -0.60 1.60
N THR A 251 17.10 -1.81 1.63
CA THR A 251 17.48 -2.93 0.76
C THR A 251 16.28 -3.54 0.03
N TYR A 252 15.32 -4.08 0.79
CA TYR A 252 14.30 -4.96 0.22
C TYR A 252 13.36 -4.27 -0.76
N ILE A 253 12.89 -3.05 -0.45
CA ILE A 253 11.95 -2.31 -1.31
C ILE A 253 12.57 -2.11 -2.70
N SER A 254 13.83 -1.68 -2.76
CA SER A 254 14.54 -1.47 -4.03
C SER A 254 14.65 -2.75 -4.84
N GLU A 255 15.06 -3.85 -4.20
CA GLU A 255 15.19 -5.15 -4.85
C GLU A 255 13.83 -5.71 -5.30
N HIS A 256 12.78 -5.52 -4.48
CA HIS A 256 11.43 -5.94 -4.81
C HIS A 256 10.92 -5.18 -6.04
N ASN A 257 11.07 -3.86 -6.05
CA ASN A 257 10.61 -3.01 -7.14
C ASN A 257 11.35 -3.34 -8.45
N ALA A 258 12.66 -3.53 -8.40
CA ALA A 258 13.45 -3.93 -9.58
C ALA A 258 12.96 -5.24 -10.21
N ARG A 259 12.38 -6.17 -9.42
CA ARG A 259 11.91 -7.49 -9.89
C ARG A 259 10.44 -7.53 -10.30
N PHE A 260 9.58 -6.76 -9.63
CA PHE A 260 8.13 -6.92 -9.70
C PHE A 260 7.39 -5.70 -10.20
N ALA A 261 8.03 -4.54 -10.25
CA ALA A 261 7.42 -3.35 -10.83
C ALA A 261 7.11 -3.55 -12.32
N THR A 262 6.10 -2.87 -12.80
CA THR A 262 5.69 -2.87 -14.20
C THR A 262 5.76 -1.44 -14.73
N LYS A 263 6.07 -1.27 -16.00
CA LYS A 263 6.00 0.05 -16.63
C LYS A 263 4.57 0.58 -16.56
N PRO A 264 4.37 1.87 -16.23
CA PRO A 264 3.07 2.51 -16.32
C PRO A 264 2.59 2.55 -17.78
N GLU A 265 1.29 2.74 -17.97
CA GLU A 265 0.69 2.85 -19.31
C GLU A 265 1.09 4.14 -20.03
N GLN A 266 1.25 5.21 -19.25
CA GLN A 266 1.65 6.53 -19.75
C GLN A 266 2.94 6.99 -19.06
N GLU A 267 3.73 7.80 -19.75
CA GLU A 267 4.91 8.44 -19.20
C GLU A 267 4.55 9.63 -18.31
N GLY A 268 5.32 9.86 -17.27
CA GLY A 268 5.12 10.95 -16.31
C GLY A 268 4.62 10.48 -14.96
N SER A 269 4.15 11.42 -14.15
CA SER A 269 3.69 11.20 -12.78
C SER A 269 2.51 12.12 -12.45
N ALA A 270 1.56 11.60 -11.67
CA ALA A 270 0.43 12.35 -11.15
C ALA A 270 0.67 12.90 -9.73
N PHE A 271 1.85 12.67 -9.17
CA PHE A 271 2.22 13.26 -7.87
C PHE A 271 2.34 14.77 -7.96
N VAL A 272 1.80 15.45 -6.96
CA VAL A 272 1.86 16.92 -6.86
C VAL A 272 2.86 17.29 -5.74
N VAL A 273 3.71 18.27 -6.01
CA VAL A 273 4.69 18.74 -5.02
C VAL A 273 3.98 19.29 -3.78
N ALA A 274 4.38 18.82 -2.60
CA ALA A 274 3.81 19.24 -1.31
C ALA A 274 4.46 20.54 -0.77
N ALA A 275 4.78 21.50 -1.66
CA ALA A 275 5.48 22.74 -1.26
C ALA A 275 4.61 23.59 -0.33
N GLY A 276 5.21 24.07 0.76
CA GLY A 276 4.56 24.98 1.70
C GLY A 276 3.54 24.31 2.64
N LEU A 277 3.37 22.98 2.58
CA LEU A 277 2.51 22.24 3.51
C LEU A 277 3.32 21.74 4.71
N ASP A 278 2.84 22.02 5.91
CA ASP A 278 3.33 21.34 7.11
C ASP A 278 2.64 19.97 7.23
N LEU A 279 3.30 18.97 6.66
CA LEU A 279 2.79 17.60 6.64
C LEU A 279 2.70 17.01 8.06
N ALA A 280 3.60 17.35 8.95
CA ALA A 280 3.60 16.86 10.32
C ALA A 280 2.36 17.36 11.07
N GLU A 281 1.98 18.62 10.89
CA GLU A 281 0.78 19.17 11.52
C GLU A 281 -0.52 18.66 10.91
N THR A 282 -0.48 18.15 9.68
CA THR A 282 -1.65 17.57 9.03
C THR A 282 -1.79 16.07 9.31
N LEU A 283 -0.68 15.31 9.21
CA LEU A 283 -0.61 13.86 9.41
C LEU A 283 -0.31 13.52 10.88
N CYS A 284 -1.15 14.03 11.78
CA CYS A 284 -1.17 13.77 13.20
C CYS A 284 -2.60 13.58 13.68
N VAL A 285 -2.80 12.95 14.84
CA VAL A 285 -4.11 12.92 15.50
C VAL A 285 -4.41 14.29 16.07
N GLN A 286 -5.60 14.83 15.82
CA GLN A 286 -6.03 16.12 16.32
C GLN A 286 -7.29 15.96 17.16
N GLU A 287 -7.25 16.35 18.42
CA GLU A 287 -8.39 16.27 19.31
C GLU A 287 -8.65 17.61 20.01
N GLU A 288 -9.92 18.01 20.07
CA GLU A 288 -10.33 19.19 20.80
C GLU A 288 -10.40 18.89 22.30
N ARG A 289 -9.83 19.77 23.11
CA ARG A 289 -9.84 19.72 24.57
C ARG A 289 -10.14 21.09 25.16
N ILE A 290 -10.74 21.10 26.34
CA ILE A 290 -10.97 22.32 27.12
C ILE A 290 -9.87 22.43 28.17
N VAL A 291 -9.26 23.59 28.25
CA VAL A 291 -8.21 23.90 29.24
C VAL A 291 -8.81 23.96 30.65
N GLY A 292 -8.23 23.24 31.57
CA GLY A 292 -8.62 23.22 32.98
C GLY A 292 -8.33 24.53 33.73
N ASN A 293 -8.83 24.63 34.97
CA ASN A 293 -8.61 25.81 35.83
C ASN A 293 -7.13 25.98 36.22
N ASP A 294 -6.35 24.92 36.13
CA ASP A 294 -4.90 24.89 36.39
C ASP A 294 -4.07 25.23 35.13
N ASN A 295 -4.70 25.77 34.08
CA ASN A 295 -4.09 26.08 32.80
C ASN A 295 -3.42 24.86 32.15
N CYS A 296 -3.91 23.64 32.46
CA CYS A 296 -3.45 22.38 31.87
C CYS A 296 -4.51 21.77 30.92
N VAL A 297 -4.02 20.94 30.02
CA VAL A 297 -4.84 20.09 29.16
C VAL A 297 -4.64 18.63 29.55
N SER A 298 -5.72 17.94 29.86
CA SER A 298 -5.67 16.49 30.09
C SER A 298 -5.79 15.74 28.75
N PHE A 299 -4.84 14.86 28.46
CA PHE A 299 -4.80 14.05 27.26
C PHE A 299 -4.16 12.68 27.55
N GLU A 300 -4.88 11.58 27.29
CA GLU A 300 -4.40 10.20 27.51
C GLU A 300 -3.70 9.98 28.86
N ASN A 301 -4.35 10.33 29.97
CA ASN A 301 -3.81 10.25 31.33
C ASN A 301 -2.56 11.12 31.61
N ARG A 302 -2.24 12.06 30.72
CA ARG A 302 -1.18 13.06 30.88
C ARG A 302 -1.78 14.42 31.14
N LYS A 303 -1.10 15.25 31.95
CA LYS A 303 -1.42 16.66 32.11
C LYS A 303 -0.36 17.49 31.40
N LEU A 304 -0.79 18.24 30.40
CA LEU A 304 0.06 19.11 29.59
C LEU A 304 -0.11 20.55 30.09
N GLN A 305 0.89 21.10 30.76
CA GLN A 305 0.88 22.46 31.23
C GLN A 305 1.11 23.43 30.07
N ILE A 306 0.18 24.38 29.87
CA ILE A 306 0.38 25.44 28.87
C ILE A 306 1.37 26.46 29.45
N PRO A 307 2.49 26.75 28.74
CA PRO A 307 3.47 27.70 29.20
C PRO A 307 2.92 29.11 29.25
N GLU A 308 3.59 29.97 30.01
CA GLU A 308 3.28 31.38 30.10
C GLU A 308 3.40 32.05 28.72
N SER A 309 2.49 32.96 28.42
CA SER A 309 2.45 33.63 27.12
C SER A 309 2.33 35.13 27.30
N PRO A 310 3.17 35.95 26.65
CA PRO A 310 3.09 37.41 26.76
C PRO A 310 1.79 37.99 26.21
N LEU A 311 1.05 37.20 25.36
CA LEU A 311 -0.17 37.67 24.73
C LEU A 311 -1.42 37.42 25.56
N ARG A 312 -1.38 36.45 26.46
CA ARG A 312 -2.55 36.08 27.28
C ARG A 312 -2.08 35.45 28.59
N PRO A 313 -2.55 35.93 29.74
CA PRO A 313 -2.07 35.44 31.04
C PRO A 313 -2.41 33.97 31.31
N HIS A 314 -3.52 33.46 30.76
CA HIS A 314 -3.91 32.06 30.86
C HIS A 314 -4.92 31.67 29.74
N PHE A 315 -5.06 30.35 29.48
CA PHE A 315 -5.99 29.79 28.52
C PHE A 315 -7.16 29.05 29.19
N VAL A 316 -7.39 29.26 30.50
CA VAL A 316 -8.47 28.59 31.25
C VAL A 316 -9.80 28.67 30.52
N LYS A 317 -10.52 27.51 30.40
CA LYS A 317 -11.78 27.32 29.69
C LYS A 317 -11.73 27.58 28.17
N ALA A 318 -10.57 27.80 27.58
CA ALA A 318 -10.43 27.90 26.16
C ALA A 318 -10.49 26.48 25.52
N THR A 319 -11.07 26.39 24.34
CA THR A 319 -10.96 25.19 23.51
C THR A 319 -9.65 25.23 22.74
N VAL A 320 -8.85 24.19 22.89
CA VAL A 320 -7.56 23.98 22.20
C VAL A 320 -7.57 22.67 21.44
N LYS A 321 -6.69 22.54 20.46
CA LYS A 321 -6.42 21.26 19.79
C LYS A 321 -5.13 20.67 20.30
N VAL A 322 -5.18 19.41 20.71
CA VAL A 322 -3.99 18.61 20.98
C VAL A 322 -3.66 17.84 19.71
N HIS A 323 -2.43 18.00 19.25
CA HIS A 323 -1.86 17.24 18.14
C HIS A 323 -0.98 16.13 18.72
N GLN A 324 -1.22 14.88 18.32
CA GLN A 324 -0.39 13.74 18.64
C GLN A 324 0.28 13.24 17.36
N TYR A 325 1.60 13.31 17.32
CA TYR A 325 2.39 12.92 16.16
C TYR A 325 2.68 11.41 16.14
N PRO A 326 2.98 10.82 14.98
CA PRO A 326 3.29 9.37 14.86
C PRO A 326 4.48 8.91 15.72
N ASN A 327 5.38 9.81 16.10
CA ASN A 327 6.51 9.53 17.01
C ASN A 327 6.12 9.60 18.50
N GLY A 328 4.85 9.84 18.81
CA GLY A 328 4.32 9.97 20.17
C GLY A 328 4.47 11.37 20.80
N GLY A 329 5.16 12.31 20.16
CA GLY A 329 5.24 13.70 20.60
C GLY A 329 3.87 14.39 20.55
N LEU A 330 3.69 15.43 21.37
CA LEU A 330 2.44 16.17 21.49
C LEU A 330 2.65 17.67 21.27
N ALA A 331 1.62 18.37 20.79
CA ALA A 331 1.59 19.83 20.77
C ALA A 331 0.18 20.33 21.08
N ILE A 332 0.08 21.51 21.67
CA ILE A 332 -1.20 22.18 21.93
C ILE A 332 -1.32 23.39 21.03
N TYR A 333 -2.46 23.51 20.35
CA TYR A 333 -2.77 24.62 19.46
C TYR A 333 -4.04 25.38 19.92
N HIS A 334 -3.96 26.70 19.88
CA HIS A 334 -5.13 27.57 19.97
C HIS A 334 -5.27 28.34 18.65
N GLY A 335 -6.26 27.97 17.86
CA GLY A 335 -6.34 28.39 16.47
C GLY A 335 -5.12 27.88 15.67
N ARG A 336 -4.39 28.81 15.04
CA ARG A 336 -3.16 28.50 14.27
C ARG A 336 -1.89 28.54 15.13
N ARG A 337 -1.99 28.98 16.39
CA ARG A 337 -0.83 29.21 17.25
C ARG A 337 -0.50 27.97 18.06
N CYS A 338 0.74 27.48 17.96
CA CYS A 338 1.29 26.49 18.87
C CYS A 338 1.53 27.13 20.23
N LEU A 339 0.95 26.58 21.28
CA LEU A 339 1.12 27.04 22.67
C LEU A 339 2.27 26.33 23.39
N GLY A 340 2.56 25.09 23.01
CA GLY A 340 3.65 24.31 23.60
C GLY A 340 3.79 22.98 22.89
N ARG A 341 5.00 22.41 22.94
CA ARG A 341 5.33 21.06 22.46
C ARG A 341 5.80 20.21 23.63
N TYR A 342 5.50 18.92 23.57
CA TYR A 342 5.73 17.96 24.63
C TYR A 342 6.28 16.66 24.07
N ASP A 343 7.08 15.97 24.86
CA ASP A 343 7.52 14.62 24.54
C ASP A 343 6.38 13.58 24.69
N ASN A 344 6.68 12.34 24.42
CA ASN A 344 5.74 11.23 24.55
C ASN A 344 5.32 10.92 26.00
N LYS A 345 5.97 11.53 27.02
CA LYS A 345 5.63 11.43 28.44
C LYS A 345 4.81 12.64 28.93
N GLY A 346 4.67 13.67 28.11
CA GLY A 346 3.99 14.92 28.45
C GLY A 346 4.90 15.96 29.09
N ALA A 347 6.22 15.76 29.13
CA ALA A 347 7.17 16.78 29.54
C ALA A 347 7.32 17.83 28.44
N GLN A 348 7.29 19.11 28.85
CA GLN A 348 7.41 20.21 27.90
C GLN A 348 8.81 20.21 27.25
N ILE A 349 8.83 20.40 25.95
CA ILE A 349 10.04 20.58 25.15
C ILE A 349 10.17 22.09 24.91
N ASP A 350 11.30 22.68 25.29
CA ASP A 350 11.58 24.08 25.02
C ASP A 350 11.64 24.31 23.51
N VAL A 351 10.66 25.04 23.01
CA VAL A 351 10.68 25.54 21.64
C VAL A 351 11.29 26.94 21.74
N PRO A 352 12.38 27.26 21.01
CA PRO A 352 12.84 28.63 20.90
C PRO A 352 11.67 29.47 20.36
N THR A 353 11.25 30.46 21.12
CA THR A 353 10.25 31.43 20.73
C THR A 353 10.77 32.20 19.52
N THR A 354 10.40 31.81 18.31
CA THR A 354 10.51 32.69 17.14
C THR A 354 9.38 33.71 17.23
N ASP A 355 9.66 34.82 17.86
CA ASP A 355 8.90 36.05 17.68
C ASP A 355 8.92 36.47 16.21
N GLY A 356 7.75 36.85 15.76
CA GLY A 356 7.35 37.36 14.48
C GLY A 356 8.38 37.77 13.45
N GLY A 357 8.20 37.26 12.24
CA GLY A 357 8.68 37.88 11.01
C GLY A 357 10.11 37.51 10.63
N GLU A 358 10.24 36.55 9.82
CA GLU A 358 11.09 36.47 8.65
C GLU A 358 11.40 35.00 8.33
N ASN A 359 10.99 34.66 7.14
CA ASN A 359 11.20 33.35 6.54
C ASN A 359 12.69 33.19 6.19
N THR A 360 13.53 32.77 7.13
CA THR A 360 14.91 32.39 6.84
C THR A 360 15.04 30.87 6.88
N ARG A 361 15.15 30.33 5.69
CA ARG A 361 15.57 28.96 5.41
C ARG A 361 16.92 28.70 6.06
N SER A 362 16.98 27.88 7.08
CA SER A 362 18.23 27.24 7.50
C SER A 362 18.35 25.88 6.77
N VAL A 363 19.17 25.87 5.73
CA VAL A 363 19.75 24.70 5.12
C VAL A 363 20.93 24.29 6.00
N PRO A 364 21.09 23.02 6.41
CA PRO A 364 22.31 22.58 7.06
C PRO A 364 23.43 22.56 6.02
N SER A 365 24.49 23.33 6.31
CA SER A 365 25.74 23.31 5.58
C SER A 365 26.48 22.00 5.83
N GLY A 366 26.70 21.24 4.77
CA GLY A 366 27.61 20.10 4.74
C GLY A 366 28.45 20.14 3.47
N GLY A 367 29.78 20.40 3.66
CA GLY A 367 30.85 19.86 2.81
C GLY A 367 31.07 20.49 1.44
N GLU A 368 32.12 21.23 1.36
CA GLU A 368 32.77 21.71 0.14
C GLU A 368 33.07 20.57 -0.84
N ASP A 369 32.73 20.78 -2.12
CA ASP A 369 33.61 20.41 -3.21
C ASP A 369 33.41 21.31 -4.43
N ARG A 370 34.52 21.83 -4.87
CA ARG A 370 34.77 22.83 -5.88
C ARG A 370 34.92 22.16 -7.25
N ALA A 371 34.10 22.51 -8.23
CA ALA A 371 34.58 22.42 -9.62
C ALA A 371 33.76 23.30 -10.59
N VAL A 372 34.43 24.32 -11.11
CA VAL A 372 34.50 24.83 -12.49
C VAL A 372 33.27 25.49 -13.12
N LEU A 373 33.43 26.81 -13.25
CA LEU A 373 32.69 27.74 -14.11
C LEU A 373 32.70 27.31 -15.60
N GLY A 374 31.53 27.39 -16.21
CA GLY A 374 31.36 27.49 -17.65
C GLY A 374 30.29 28.53 -17.98
N THR A 375 30.74 29.73 -18.33
CA THR A 375 29.94 30.83 -18.85
C THR A 375 29.36 30.54 -20.21
N VAL A 376 28.05 30.73 -20.44
CA VAL A 376 27.50 31.03 -21.74
C VAL A 376 26.48 32.18 -21.62
N LYS A 377 26.69 33.12 -22.52
CA LYS A 377 26.11 34.46 -22.63
C LYS A 377 24.67 34.48 -23.10
N ASP A 378 24.01 35.56 -22.68
CA ASP A 378 22.83 36.28 -23.22
C ASP A 378 22.45 36.00 -24.68
N ALA A 379 21.15 35.83 -24.90
CA ALA A 379 20.47 36.32 -26.10
C ALA A 379 18.99 36.62 -25.78
N SER A 380 18.74 37.88 -25.49
CA SER A 380 17.42 38.50 -25.55
C SER A 380 16.84 38.49 -26.97
N ARG A 381 15.58 38.14 -27.15
CA ARG A 381 14.73 38.79 -28.14
C ARG A 381 13.25 38.67 -27.81
N ARG A 382 12.63 39.83 -27.73
CA ARG A 382 11.20 40.09 -27.63
C ARG A 382 10.47 39.62 -28.90
N SER A 383 9.26 39.08 -28.74
CA SER A 383 8.17 39.28 -29.70
C SER A 383 6.84 39.12 -28.99
N ALA A 384 6.10 40.21 -28.94
CA ALA A 384 4.69 40.26 -28.59
C ALA A 384 3.87 39.98 -29.87
N VAL A 385 2.84 39.12 -29.77
CA VAL A 385 1.65 39.21 -30.66
C VAL A 385 0.46 38.52 -30.01
N ALA A 386 -0.56 39.32 -29.70
CA ALA A 386 -2.01 39.18 -29.86
C ALA A 386 -2.74 37.87 -29.54
N SER A 387 -3.72 38.02 -28.65
CA SER A 387 -4.89 37.14 -28.51
C SER A 387 -5.84 37.27 -29.72
N PRO A 388 -6.62 36.23 -29.99
CA PRO A 388 -8.02 36.45 -30.32
C PRO A 388 -8.99 35.66 -29.43
N LYS A 389 -10.02 36.39 -29.00
CA LYS A 389 -11.29 35.88 -28.51
C LYS A 389 -12.02 35.15 -29.64
N THR A 390 -12.57 33.97 -29.37
CA THR A 390 -13.92 33.59 -29.85
C THR A 390 -14.36 32.27 -29.19
N ARG A 391 -15.48 32.29 -28.52
CA ARG A 391 -16.31 31.13 -28.16
C ARG A 391 -17.08 30.67 -29.40
N PRO A 392 -17.41 29.41 -29.52
CA PRO A 392 -18.69 28.97 -30.05
C PRO A 392 -19.55 28.24 -29.00
N SER A 393 -20.77 28.72 -28.89
CA SER A 393 -21.92 28.04 -28.28
C SER A 393 -22.27 26.80 -29.07
N LEU A 394 -22.49 25.67 -28.40
CA LEU A 394 -23.14 24.49 -28.97
C LEU A 394 -24.47 24.27 -28.27
N THR A 395 -25.51 24.47 -29.06
CA THR A 395 -26.91 24.21 -28.89
C THR A 395 -27.21 22.73 -28.62
N ALA A 396 -28.13 22.45 -27.70
CA ALA A 396 -28.71 21.15 -27.43
C ALA A 396 -29.66 20.71 -28.59
N PRO A 397 -29.77 19.42 -28.90
CA PRO A 397 -30.81 18.88 -29.77
C PRO A 397 -32.11 18.56 -29.00
N PRO A 398 -33.27 18.51 -29.68
CA PRO A 398 -34.60 18.52 -29.06
C PRO A 398 -35.08 17.14 -28.61
N ARG A 399 -35.95 17.18 -27.60
CA ARG A 399 -36.77 16.06 -27.15
C ARG A 399 -37.87 15.78 -28.15
N ASP A 400 -37.98 14.54 -28.63
CA ASP A 400 -39.18 14.03 -29.23
C ASP A 400 -39.97 13.15 -28.26
N ALA A 401 -41.24 13.54 -28.16
CA ALA A 401 -42.27 12.84 -27.42
C ALA A 401 -43.12 11.99 -28.40
N ARG A 402 -43.50 10.80 -27.98
CA ARG A 402 -44.68 9.99 -28.39
C ARG A 402 -44.34 8.51 -28.13
N SER A 403 -45.19 7.62 -27.67
CA SER A 403 -46.63 7.62 -27.34
C SER A 403 -46.98 6.30 -26.64
N ARG A 404 -47.84 6.37 -25.70
CA ARG A 404 -48.90 5.41 -25.30
C ARG A 404 -48.83 3.95 -25.79
N GLY A 405 -48.99 3.01 -24.82
CA GLY A 405 -49.45 1.64 -25.07
C GLY A 405 -49.73 0.90 -23.76
N ARG A 406 -50.98 0.90 -23.28
CA ARG A 406 -51.54 0.05 -22.21
C ARG A 406 -51.55 -1.42 -22.67
N SER A 407 -51.28 -2.38 -21.79
CA SER A 407 -52.10 -3.56 -21.54
C SER A 407 -51.50 -4.41 -20.40
N ALA A 408 -52.28 -4.70 -19.38
CA ALA A 408 -52.24 -5.88 -18.54
C ALA A 408 -53.42 -6.79 -18.97
N PRO A 409 -53.67 -8.01 -18.43
CA PRO A 409 -52.88 -8.87 -17.51
C PRO A 409 -52.77 -10.33 -18.00
N GLY A 410 -51.97 -11.16 -17.35
CA GLY A 410 -51.95 -12.62 -17.60
C GLY A 410 -51.41 -13.38 -16.37
N ASN A 411 -52.28 -14.16 -15.78
CA ASN A 411 -52.10 -15.04 -14.63
C ASN A 411 -51.22 -16.26 -14.91
N GLY A 412 -50.43 -16.64 -13.89
CA GLY A 412 -50.12 -17.96 -13.37
C GLY A 412 -49.03 -18.79 -14.06
N PRO A 413 -48.57 -19.92 -13.50
CA PRO A 413 -48.78 -20.45 -12.15
C PRO A 413 -47.47 -20.84 -11.38
N ASP A 414 -47.64 -21.06 -10.11
CA ASP A 414 -46.88 -21.85 -9.11
C ASP A 414 -45.52 -22.49 -9.47
N SER A 415 -44.55 -22.19 -8.66
CA SER A 415 -43.34 -23.00 -8.47
C SER A 415 -43.13 -23.37 -7.00
N PRO A 416 -42.65 -24.57 -6.69
CA PRO A 416 -42.81 -25.18 -5.38
C PRO A 416 -41.71 -24.75 -4.38
N THR A 417 -42.13 -24.53 -3.16
CA THR A 417 -41.31 -24.31 -1.95
C THR A 417 -40.33 -25.45 -1.69
N ARG A 418 -39.05 -25.14 -1.68
CA ARG A 418 -38.00 -26.02 -1.18
C ARG A 418 -37.92 -25.96 0.35
N LYS A 419 -38.27 -27.06 1.01
CA LYS A 419 -38.14 -27.29 2.44
C LYS A 419 -36.67 -27.36 2.85
N SER A 420 -36.29 -26.62 3.88
CA SER A 420 -34.99 -26.72 4.57
C SER A 420 -34.90 -28.01 5.38
N PRO A 421 -33.70 -28.63 5.51
CA PRO A 421 -33.53 -29.82 6.36
C PRO A 421 -33.46 -29.44 7.85
N PRO A 422 -33.80 -30.37 8.76
CA PRO A 422 -33.90 -30.10 10.19
C PRO A 422 -32.52 -29.93 10.86
N GLN A 423 -32.43 -28.96 11.76
CA GLN A 423 -31.27 -28.71 12.62
C GLN A 423 -31.24 -29.74 13.76
N THR A 424 -30.11 -30.42 13.93
CA THR A 424 -29.79 -31.29 15.06
C THR A 424 -29.40 -30.45 16.28
N PRO A 425 -29.89 -30.72 17.51
CA PRO A 425 -29.56 -29.93 18.68
C PRO A 425 -28.12 -30.24 19.17
N LEU A 426 -27.32 -29.19 19.34
CA LEU A 426 -26.04 -29.22 20.04
C LEU A 426 -26.24 -29.38 21.54
N LEU A 427 -25.79 -30.52 22.09
CA LEU A 427 -25.68 -30.80 23.53
C LEU A 427 -24.71 -29.77 24.18
N ARG A 428 -25.22 -28.99 25.11
CA ARG A 428 -24.45 -28.12 26.02
C ARG A 428 -23.71 -29.00 27.03
N ARG A 429 -22.39 -29.08 26.96
CA ARG A 429 -21.54 -29.64 28.01
C ARG A 429 -21.46 -28.65 29.18
N THR A 430 -21.66 -29.19 30.40
CA THR A 430 -21.65 -28.46 31.66
C THR A 430 -20.23 -28.17 32.15
N LYS A 431 -20.12 -27.15 33.01
CA LYS A 431 -18.90 -26.50 33.52
C LYS A 431 -17.97 -27.38 34.38
N GLN A 432 -18.27 -28.69 34.55
CA GLN A 432 -17.53 -29.58 35.46
C GLN A 432 -16.49 -30.50 34.82
N GLU A 433 -16.35 -30.50 33.48
CA GLU A 433 -15.38 -31.38 32.78
C GLU A 433 -14.07 -30.68 32.31
N ARG A 434 -13.73 -29.52 32.88
CA ARG A 434 -12.50 -28.78 32.53
C ARG A 434 -11.41 -28.76 33.60
N ALA A 435 -11.44 -29.71 34.53
CA ALA A 435 -10.45 -29.77 35.62
C ALA A 435 -9.75 -31.13 35.74
N ALA A 436 -9.49 -31.83 34.65
CA ALA A 436 -8.59 -32.98 34.60
C ALA A 436 -8.21 -33.25 33.13
N ILE A 437 -7.15 -32.65 32.67
CA ILE A 437 -6.06 -33.18 31.84
C ILE A 437 -5.01 -32.07 31.80
#